data_a85bcbfa98591af1fa9704b0921215be
#
_entry.id   a85bcbfa98591af1fa9704b0921215be
#
_cell.length_a   1.000
_cell.length_b   1.000
_cell.length_c   1.000
_cell.angle_alpha   90.00
_cell.angle_beta   90.00
_cell.angle_gamma   90.00
#
_symmetry.space_group_name_H-M   'P 1'
#
loop_
_entity.id
_entity.type
_entity.pdbx_description
1 polymer ?
#
loop_
_entity_poly.entity_id
_entity_poly.type
_entity_poly.pdbx_seq_one_letter_code
_entity_poly.pdbx_strand_id
1 'polypeptide(L)'
;MDLILASKKADKTIMEVEGVGGYYGECIVGLISSEDSKEEVVKLQKGDTLPVTMKEVSWWYNDGHSKLEIIFLGEYDDEYTPGEYCGFFLTRFTGILNGFSNEIIAKSFHMTKPEIKNLIKDQSSSNIIIKIKEDTKMPHPCNKNAEHKLVFNLDSAKHCTVEVKNGGILSTVTCRNLPLLRYIGLSANRVVLEGGALFGPIFTADLSVQLSYVTKGSGHVQIMGPLCKVVLDTKVEEGELFFVPKFFPFVVEADEGGLEFFSVITSSKWEKVNLGSNISVEASLNMTSDLTESFKSKIAKDAVIAPPSTIK
;
A
#
# COMPACT_ATOMS: atom_id res chain seq x y z
N MET A 1 -1.75 -17.58 15.94
CA MET A 1 -2.55 -17.53 14.71
C MET A 1 -3.64 -16.50 14.93
N ASP A 2 -3.65 -15.46 14.14
CA ASP A 2 -4.53 -14.30 14.34
C ASP A 2 -5.38 -14.07 13.09
N LEU A 3 -6.68 -13.88 13.29
CA LEU A 3 -7.65 -13.63 12.21
C LEU A 3 -8.18 -12.20 12.33
N ILE A 4 -8.11 -11.46 11.24
CA ILE A 4 -8.74 -10.14 11.10
C ILE A 4 -9.93 -10.29 10.17
N LEU A 5 -11.14 -10.05 10.69
CA LEU A 5 -12.36 -10.00 9.90
C LEU A 5 -12.82 -8.54 9.83
N ALA A 6 -12.62 -7.94 8.68
CA ALA A 6 -13.04 -6.57 8.44
C ALA A 6 -13.78 -6.44 7.11
N SER A 7 -14.97 -5.90 7.14
CA SER A 7 -15.60 -5.30 5.98
C SER A 7 -15.27 -3.82 6.02
N LYS A 8 -14.60 -3.30 5.01
CA LYS A 8 -14.17 -1.91 4.96
C LYS A 8 -14.93 -1.19 3.86
N LYS A 9 -15.62 -0.12 4.22
CA LYS A 9 -16.16 0.85 3.25
C LYS A 9 -15.04 1.81 2.85
N ALA A 10 -13.96 1.26 2.29
CA ALA A 10 -13.01 2.05 1.54
C ALA A 10 -13.31 1.79 0.07
N ASP A 11 -13.53 2.82 -0.70
CA ASP A 11 -13.83 2.67 -2.12
C ASP A 11 -12.70 1.99 -2.84
N LYS A 12 -11.48 2.12 -2.30
CA LYS A 12 -10.27 1.65 -2.97
C LYS A 12 -9.16 1.44 -1.93
N THR A 13 -8.59 0.26 -1.86
CA THR A 13 -7.47 -0.05 -0.97
C THR A 13 -6.42 -0.88 -1.69
N ILE A 14 -5.16 -0.53 -1.54
CA ILE A 14 -4.03 -1.39 -1.87
C ILE A 14 -3.33 -1.77 -0.57
N MET A 15 -2.89 -3.00 -0.51
CA MET A 15 -2.17 -3.55 0.62
C MET A 15 -0.82 -4.07 0.23
N GLU A 16 0.10 -3.97 1.15
CA GLU A 16 1.37 -4.65 1.12
C GLU A 16 1.52 -5.53 2.36
N VAL A 17 2.09 -6.73 2.18
CA VAL A 17 2.41 -7.65 3.27
C VAL A 17 3.88 -7.48 3.63
N GLU A 18 4.13 -7.01 4.84
CA GLU A 18 5.48 -6.86 5.39
C GLU A 18 5.74 -7.91 6.49
N GLY A 19 6.98 -8.37 6.57
CA GLY A 19 7.42 -9.30 7.61
C GLY A 19 8.48 -8.66 8.51
N VAL A 20 8.30 -8.72 9.81
CA VAL A 20 9.28 -8.23 10.79
C VAL A 20 10.34 -9.28 11.05
N GLY A 21 11.62 -8.87 11.03
CA GLY A 21 12.72 -9.69 11.50
C GLY A 21 13.24 -10.76 10.54
N GLY A 22 13.11 -10.58 9.22
CA GLY A 22 13.71 -11.51 8.24
C GLY A 22 13.04 -12.87 8.12
N TYR A 23 11.96 -13.11 8.84
CA TYR A 23 11.10 -14.28 8.71
C TYR A 23 9.86 -13.89 7.88
N TYR A 24 9.60 -14.68 6.87
CA TYR A 24 8.50 -14.46 5.92
C TYR A 24 7.16 -14.70 6.65
N GLY A 25 6.38 -13.63 6.81
CA GLY A 25 4.98 -13.78 7.20
C GLY A 25 4.22 -14.45 6.06
N GLU A 26 3.51 -15.52 6.34
CA GLU A 26 2.58 -16.15 5.41
C GLU A 26 1.17 -15.71 5.80
N CYS A 27 0.45 -15.12 4.87
CA CYS A 27 -0.92 -14.67 5.07
C CYS A 27 -1.84 -15.41 4.12
N ILE A 28 -2.95 -15.90 4.64
CA ILE A 28 -4.07 -16.37 3.82
C ILE A 28 -5.16 -15.33 3.88
N VAL A 29 -5.68 -14.96 2.72
CA VAL A 29 -6.74 -13.98 2.56
C VAL A 29 -7.91 -14.60 1.85
N GLY A 30 -9.10 -14.45 2.37
CA GLY A 30 -10.34 -14.73 1.66
C GLY A 30 -11.01 -13.43 1.22
N LEU A 31 -11.37 -13.36 -0.05
CA LEU A 31 -12.12 -12.27 -0.68
C LEU A 31 -13.47 -12.82 -1.11
N ILE A 32 -14.55 -12.20 -0.64
CA ILE A 32 -15.91 -12.57 -1.00
C ILE A 32 -16.47 -11.45 -1.86
N SER A 33 -16.67 -11.75 -3.14
CA SER A 33 -17.29 -10.83 -4.09
C SER A 33 -18.79 -10.70 -3.83
N SER A 34 -19.30 -9.47 -3.91
CA SER A 34 -20.75 -9.23 -3.82
C SER A 34 -21.51 -9.65 -5.08
N GLU A 35 -20.83 -9.87 -6.21
CA GLU A 35 -21.47 -10.15 -7.50
C GLU A 35 -21.91 -11.61 -7.62
N ASP A 36 -21.11 -12.55 -7.18
CA ASP A 36 -21.39 -13.98 -7.32
C ASP A 36 -21.35 -14.75 -5.99
N SER A 37 -21.11 -14.05 -4.89
CA SER A 37 -20.97 -14.62 -3.53
C SER A 37 -19.93 -15.73 -3.43
N LYS A 38 -18.99 -15.79 -4.37
CA LYS A 38 -17.89 -16.73 -4.31
C LYS A 38 -16.77 -16.19 -3.49
N GLU A 39 -16.20 -17.07 -2.71
CA GLU A 39 -15.00 -16.79 -1.94
C GLU A 39 -13.77 -17.22 -2.74
N GLU A 40 -12.86 -16.27 -2.96
CA GLU A 40 -11.53 -16.55 -3.50
C GLU A 40 -10.52 -16.49 -2.34
N VAL A 41 -9.78 -17.58 -2.16
CA VAL A 41 -8.77 -17.68 -1.12
C VAL A 41 -7.41 -17.68 -1.75
N VAL A 42 -6.56 -16.73 -1.37
CA VAL A 42 -5.20 -16.56 -1.86
C VAL A 42 -4.19 -16.60 -0.72
N LYS A 43 -2.99 -17.08 -1.01
CA LYS A 43 -1.86 -17.03 -0.09
C LYS A 43 -0.96 -15.86 -0.48
N LEU A 44 -0.60 -15.04 0.49
CA LEU A 44 0.27 -13.90 0.32
C LEU A 44 1.59 -14.15 1.05
N GLN A 45 2.64 -13.61 0.49
CA GLN A 45 4.00 -13.59 1.04
C GLN A 45 4.53 -12.15 1.08
N LYS A 46 5.69 -11.96 1.68
CA LYS A 46 6.33 -10.64 1.74
C LYS A 46 6.45 -10.01 0.35
N GLY A 47 6.16 -8.71 0.27
CA GLY A 47 6.18 -7.91 -0.96
C GLY A 47 4.93 -8.07 -1.83
N ASP A 48 3.97 -8.93 -1.44
CA ASP A 48 2.72 -9.07 -2.15
C ASP A 48 1.80 -7.88 -1.92
N THR A 49 1.29 -7.36 -3.00
CA THR A 49 0.32 -6.26 -3.05
C THR A 49 -1.00 -6.81 -3.56
N LEU A 50 -2.07 -6.56 -2.80
CA LEU A 50 -3.43 -7.02 -3.10
C LEU A 50 -4.38 -5.83 -3.12
N PRO A 51 -5.01 -5.50 -4.25
CA PRO A 51 -6.11 -4.53 -4.28
C PRO A 51 -7.40 -5.15 -3.72
N VAL A 52 -8.08 -4.42 -2.84
CA VAL A 52 -9.39 -4.79 -2.31
C VAL A 52 -10.39 -3.76 -2.74
N THR A 53 -11.45 -4.19 -3.42
CA THR A 53 -12.49 -3.29 -3.92
C THR A 53 -13.55 -3.04 -2.85
N MET A 54 -14.30 -1.96 -2.99
CA MET A 54 -15.40 -1.56 -2.13
C MET A 54 -16.51 -2.62 -1.98
N LYS A 55 -16.67 -3.45 -3.01
CA LYS A 55 -17.72 -4.47 -3.08
C LYS A 55 -17.31 -5.81 -2.43
N GLU A 56 -16.11 -5.90 -1.90
CA GLU A 56 -15.55 -7.13 -1.36
C GLU A 56 -15.56 -7.12 0.15
N VAL A 57 -15.89 -8.28 0.72
CA VAL A 57 -15.66 -8.60 2.11
C VAL A 57 -14.40 -9.43 2.20
N SER A 58 -13.48 -9.06 3.10
CA SER A 58 -12.22 -9.77 3.26
C SER A 58 -11.99 -10.25 4.68
N TRP A 59 -11.30 -11.38 4.80
CA TRP A 59 -10.74 -11.87 6.05
C TRP A 59 -9.27 -12.22 5.85
N TRP A 60 -8.50 -12.14 6.94
CA TRP A 60 -7.04 -12.19 6.93
C TRP A 60 -6.57 -13.12 8.03
N TYR A 61 -5.71 -14.07 7.68
CA TYR A 61 -5.25 -15.11 8.56
C TYR A 61 -3.73 -15.25 8.51
N ASN A 62 -3.07 -15.13 9.66
CA ASN A 62 -1.65 -15.44 9.80
C ASN A 62 -1.45 -16.96 9.86
N ASP A 63 -1.05 -17.56 8.75
CA ASP A 63 -0.75 -19.00 8.64
C ASP A 63 0.68 -19.36 9.10
N GLY A 64 1.50 -18.32 9.35
CA GLY A 64 2.89 -18.46 9.77
C GLY A 64 3.08 -18.55 11.28
N HIS A 65 4.33 -18.74 11.67
CA HIS A 65 4.75 -18.75 13.08
C HIS A 65 5.34 -17.40 13.52
N SER A 66 5.54 -16.47 12.61
CA SER A 66 6.06 -15.12 12.86
C SER A 66 4.95 -14.09 12.90
N LYS A 67 5.26 -12.91 13.42
CA LYS A 67 4.37 -11.74 13.34
C LYS A 67 4.10 -11.40 11.88
N LEU A 68 2.83 -11.17 11.56
CA LEU A 68 2.38 -10.68 10.27
C LEU A 68 2.06 -9.19 10.43
N GLU A 69 2.62 -8.37 9.57
CA GLU A 69 2.26 -6.96 9.42
C GLU A 69 1.61 -6.73 8.07
N ILE A 70 0.53 -5.99 8.07
CA ILE A 70 -0.25 -5.69 6.87
C ILE A 70 -0.49 -4.17 6.85
N ILE A 71 -0.07 -3.52 5.77
CA ILE A 71 -0.27 -2.09 5.56
C ILE A 71 -1.49 -1.92 4.67
N PHE A 72 -2.51 -1.24 5.18
CA PHE A 72 -3.71 -0.88 4.43
C PHE A 72 -3.65 0.60 4.10
N LEU A 73 -3.42 0.92 2.84
CA LEU A 73 -3.51 2.29 2.32
C LEU A 73 -4.64 2.36 1.29
N GLY A 74 -5.44 3.42 1.36
CA GLY A 74 -6.58 3.55 0.46
C GLY A 74 -7.16 4.95 0.44
N GLU A 75 -8.09 5.14 -0.49
CA GLU A 75 -8.86 6.36 -0.68
C GLU A 75 -10.28 6.14 -0.13
N TYR A 76 -10.81 7.14 0.55
CA TYR A 76 -12.20 7.19 0.98
C TYR A 76 -13.00 8.09 0.04
N ASP A 77 -14.31 7.82 -0.06
CA ASP A 77 -15.25 8.64 -0.81
C ASP A 77 -15.39 10.05 -0.22
N ASP A 78 -15.88 10.99 -1.02
CA ASP A 78 -16.08 12.41 -0.67
C ASP A 78 -17.03 12.65 0.53
N GLU A 79 -17.79 11.63 0.93
CA GLU A 79 -18.66 11.66 2.12
C GLU A 79 -17.92 11.39 3.45
N TYR A 80 -16.59 11.22 3.42
CA TYR A 80 -15.82 10.99 4.63
C TYR A 80 -15.71 12.25 5.50
N THR A 81 -16.23 12.16 6.71
CA THR A 81 -16.02 13.18 7.74
C THR A 81 -14.77 12.81 8.56
N PRO A 82 -13.73 13.67 8.60
CA PRO A 82 -12.52 13.39 9.37
C PRO A 82 -12.84 13.06 10.83
N GLY A 83 -12.32 11.94 11.33
CA GLY A 83 -12.56 11.45 12.68
C GLY A 83 -13.73 10.47 12.82
N GLU A 84 -14.54 10.28 11.78
CA GLU A 84 -15.56 9.24 11.73
C GLU A 84 -15.07 8.03 10.94
N TYR A 85 -15.17 6.85 11.53
CA TYR A 85 -14.82 5.61 10.88
C TYR A 85 -16.08 4.96 10.28
N CYS A 86 -16.19 4.94 8.98
CA CYS A 86 -17.33 4.38 8.23
C CYS A 86 -17.17 2.92 7.82
N GLY A 87 -16.36 2.15 8.52
CA GLY A 87 -16.19 0.72 8.25
C GLY A 87 -17.13 -0.15 9.07
N PHE A 88 -17.61 -1.24 8.47
CA PHE A 88 -18.35 -2.27 9.17
C PHE A 88 -17.46 -3.51 9.36
N PHE A 89 -17.39 -4.01 10.60
CA PHE A 89 -16.86 -5.33 10.85
C PHE A 89 -18.00 -6.35 10.77
N LEU A 90 -17.75 -7.53 10.23
CA LEU A 90 -18.77 -8.59 10.20
C LEU A 90 -19.02 -9.18 11.58
N THR A 91 -17.97 -9.22 12.40
CA THR A 91 -17.98 -9.90 13.69
C THR A 91 -17.43 -9.00 14.80
N ARG A 92 -17.55 -9.44 16.05
CA ARG A 92 -17.10 -8.81 17.28
C ARG A 92 -17.99 -7.66 17.75
N PHE A 93 -17.52 -6.92 18.76
CA PHE A 93 -18.32 -5.88 19.44
C PHE A 93 -18.83 -4.82 18.48
N THR A 94 -18.02 -4.43 17.50
CA THR A 94 -18.39 -3.46 16.45
C THR A 94 -18.95 -4.14 15.19
N GLY A 95 -19.15 -5.47 15.25
CA GLY A 95 -19.65 -6.23 14.11
C GLY A 95 -21.16 -6.02 13.88
N ILE A 96 -21.56 -6.14 12.62
CA ILE A 96 -22.95 -5.93 12.19
C ILE A 96 -23.93 -6.83 12.93
N LEU A 97 -23.51 -8.02 13.38
CA LEU A 97 -24.36 -8.94 14.14
C LEU A 97 -24.79 -8.35 15.50
N ASN A 98 -23.97 -7.51 16.10
CA ASN A 98 -24.34 -6.85 17.36
C ASN A 98 -25.29 -5.66 17.18
N GLY A 99 -25.44 -5.16 15.94
CA GLY A 99 -26.38 -4.08 15.62
C GLY A 99 -27.83 -4.53 15.48
N PHE A 100 -28.09 -5.84 15.33
CA PHE A 100 -29.43 -6.38 15.17
C PHE A 100 -29.94 -7.00 16.47
N SER A 101 -31.26 -6.97 16.67
CA SER A 101 -31.85 -7.67 17.79
C SER A 101 -31.67 -9.18 17.67
N ASN A 102 -31.55 -9.86 18.81
CA ASN A 102 -31.41 -11.32 18.87
C ASN A 102 -32.60 -12.04 18.16
N GLU A 103 -33.78 -11.45 18.12
CA GLU A 103 -34.94 -12.00 17.44
C GLU A 103 -34.80 -11.98 15.92
N ILE A 104 -34.21 -10.90 15.38
CA ILE A 104 -33.94 -10.78 13.94
C ILE A 104 -32.88 -11.78 13.55
N ILE A 105 -31.77 -11.87 14.29
CA ILE A 105 -30.69 -12.84 14.04
C ILE A 105 -31.25 -14.27 14.10
N ALA A 106 -32.09 -14.58 15.09
CA ALA A 106 -32.75 -15.89 15.23
C ALA A 106 -33.50 -16.27 13.96
N LYS A 107 -34.32 -15.36 13.49
CA LYS A 107 -35.18 -15.59 12.32
C LYS A 107 -34.32 -15.69 11.03
N SER A 108 -33.35 -14.81 10.87
CA SER A 108 -32.50 -14.76 9.65
C SER A 108 -31.63 -15.98 9.48
N PHE A 109 -31.12 -16.54 10.57
CA PHE A 109 -30.19 -17.69 10.54
C PHE A 109 -30.83 -18.99 11.03
N HIS A 110 -32.18 -19.01 11.29
CA HIS A 110 -32.89 -20.16 11.82
C HIS A 110 -32.27 -20.73 13.12
N MET A 111 -31.76 -19.84 13.98
CA MET A 111 -31.08 -20.21 15.22
C MET A 111 -32.06 -20.26 16.40
N THR A 112 -31.76 -21.17 17.34
CA THR A 112 -32.44 -21.25 18.64
C THR A 112 -31.92 -20.18 19.61
N LYS A 113 -32.70 -19.88 20.65
CA LYS A 113 -32.28 -18.91 21.69
C LYS A 113 -30.95 -19.24 22.36
N PRO A 114 -30.60 -20.52 22.69
CA PRO A 114 -29.28 -20.86 23.23
C PRO A 114 -28.15 -20.61 22.25
N GLU A 115 -28.33 -20.93 20.97
CA GLU A 115 -27.31 -20.69 19.93
C GLU A 115 -27.01 -19.20 19.76
N ILE A 116 -28.05 -18.35 19.74
CA ILE A 116 -27.87 -16.91 19.66
C ILE A 116 -27.13 -16.37 20.88
N LYS A 117 -27.50 -16.83 22.09
CA LYS A 117 -26.83 -16.41 23.30
C LYS A 117 -25.34 -16.72 23.26
N ASN A 118 -24.97 -17.89 22.73
CA ASN A 118 -23.57 -18.27 22.54
C ASN A 118 -22.90 -17.42 21.47
N LEU A 119 -23.55 -17.20 20.31
CA LEU A 119 -23.04 -16.34 19.24
C LEU A 119 -22.73 -14.94 19.75
N ILE A 120 -23.65 -14.27 20.41
CA ILE A 120 -23.49 -12.92 20.95
C ILE A 120 -22.41 -12.87 22.04
N LYS A 121 -22.34 -13.90 22.90
CA LYS A 121 -21.28 -14.00 23.90
C LYS A 121 -19.88 -14.04 23.25
N ASP A 122 -19.74 -14.80 22.18
CA ASP A 122 -18.50 -14.90 21.45
C ASP A 122 -18.15 -13.60 20.69
N GLN A 123 -19.14 -12.73 20.38
CA GLN A 123 -18.99 -11.42 19.77
C GLN A 123 -18.65 -10.29 20.76
N SER A 124 -18.70 -10.53 22.07
CA SER A 124 -18.51 -9.50 23.12
C SER A 124 -17.07 -8.99 23.24
N SER A 125 -16.09 -9.62 22.60
CA SER A 125 -14.69 -9.19 22.60
C SER A 125 -14.51 -7.91 21.78
N SER A 126 -13.81 -6.92 22.34
CA SER A 126 -13.46 -5.67 21.66
C SER A 126 -12.31 -5.83 20.63
N ASN A 127 -11.65 -6.97 20.62
CA ASN A 127 -10.50 -7.17 19.75
C ASN A 127 -10.94 -7.49 18.31
N ILE A 128 -10.39 -6.75 17.35
CA ILE A 128 -10.56 -7.01 15.91
C ILE A 128 -9.75 -8.23 15.50
N ILE A 129 -8.53 -8.38 16.06
CA ILE A 129 -7.65 -9.53 15.84
C ILE A 129 -7.95 -10.57 16.90
N ILE A 130 -8.16 -11.80 16.47
CA ILE A 130 -8.46 -12.92 17.35
C ILE A 130 -7.51 -14.10 17.18
N LYS A 131 -7.24 -14.77 18.28
CA LYS A 131 -6.58 -16.06 18.24
C LYS A 131 -7.60 -17.15 17.87
N ILE A 132 -7.32 -17.89 16.79
CA ILE A 132 -8.16 -19.00 16.36
C ILE A 132 -7.89 -20.22 17.26
N LYS A 133 -8.96 -20.98 17.52
CA LYS A 133 -8.86 -22.26 18.22
C LYS A 133 -8.11 -23.28 17.36
N GLU A 134 -7.34 -24.16 17.99
CA GLU A 134 -6.46 -25.15 17.31
C GLU A 134 -7.22 -26.12 16.39
N ASP A 135 -8.49 -26.36 16.66
CA ASP A 135 -9.37 -27.25 15.88
C ASP A 135 -10.10 -26.57 14.73
N THR A 136 -9.94 -25.25 14.58
CA THR A 136 -10.59 -24.48 13.52
C THR A 136 -9.88 -24.73 12.18
N LYS A 137 -10.60 -25.29 11.22
CA LYS A 137 -10.11 -25.47 9.85
C LYS A 137 -10.33 -24.18 9.07
N MET A 138 -9.24 -23.50 8.74
CA MET A 138 -9.29 -22.35 7.85
C MET A 138 -9.34 -22.80 6.39
N PRO A 139 -10.04 -22.05 5.51
CA PRO A 139 -9.98 -22.30 4.08
C PRO A 139 -8.54 -22.21 3.55
N HIS A 140 -8.21 -23.08 2.59
CA HIS A 140 -6.90 -23.07 1.95
C HIS A 140 -7.00 -22.58 0.50
N PRO A 141 -5.96 -21.91 -0.02
CA PRO A 141 -5.90 -21.52 -1.42
C PRO A 141 -6.06 -22.73 -2.33
N CYS A 142 -7.04 -22.71 -3.20
CA CYS A 142 -7.32 -23.81 -4.13
C CYS A 142 -7.09 -23.44 -5.60
N ASN A 143 -6.90 -22.15 -5.90
CA ASN A 143 -6.85 -21.65 -7.27
C ASN A 143 -5.62 -20.77 -7.54
N LYS A 144 -4.53 -21.36 -8.06
CA LYS A 144 -3.32 -20.60 -8.45
C LYS A 144 -3.60 -19.53 -9.52
N ASN A 145 -4.65 -19.67 -10.33
CA ASN A 145 -4.99 -18.65 -11.32
C ASN A 145 -5.62 -17.39 -10.68
N ALA A 146 -6.21 -17.50 -9.49
CA ALA A 146 -6.70 -16.35 -8.76
C ALA A 146 -5.54 -15.50 -8.23
N GLU A 147 -4.50 -16.13 -7.69
CA GLU A 147 -3.30 -15.43 -7.21
C GLU A 147 -2.71 -14.54 -8.31
N HIS A 148 -2.51 -15.06 -9.53
CA HIS A 148 -1.96 -14.27 -10.64
C HIS A 148 -2.81 -13.10 -11.12
N LYS A 149 -4.11 -13.10 -10.81
CA LYS A 149 -5.02 -12.02 -11.20
C LYS A 149 -5.20 -10.97 -10.13
N LEU A 150 -5.05 -11.36 -8.86
CA LEU A 150 -5.36 -10.55 -7.69
C LEU A 150 -4.10 -10.02 -7.00
N VAL A 151 -2.99 -10.73 -7.11
CA VAL A 151 -1.76 -10.46 -6.34
C VAL A 151 -0.62 -10.06 -7.26
N PHE A 152 0.14 -9.05 -6.84
CA PHE A 152 1.36 -8.62 -7.50
C PHE A 152 2.48 -8.49 -6.48
N ASN A 153 3.58 -9.21 -6.68
CA ASN A 153 4.73 -9.14 -5.77
C ASN A 153 5.73 -8.06 -6.23
N LEU A 154 5.87 -7.00 -5.45
CA LEU A 154 6.76 -5.88 -5.74
C LEU A 154 8.24 -6.23 -5.57
N ASP A 155 8.58 -7.25 -4.77
CA ASP A 155 9.96 -7.68 -4.55
C ASP A 155 10.51 -8.51 -5.70
N SER A 156 9.67 -9.29 -6.37
CA SER A 156 10.06 -10.22 -7.43
C SER A 156 9.82 -9.71 -8.86
N ALA A 157 9.20 -8.56 -9.04
CA ALA A 157 8.69 -8.05 -10.30
C ALA A 157 9.76 -7.41 -11.20
N LYS A 158 10.69 -8.20 -11.72
CA LYS A 158 11.81 -7.71 -12.56
C LYS A 158 11.40 -6.83 -13.75
N HIS A 159 10.22 -7.04 -14.34
CA HIS A 159 9.75 -6.28 -15.51
C HIS A 159 9.21 -4.88 -15.17
N CYS A 160 8.99 -4.60 -13.91
CA CYS A 160 8.39 -3.34 -13.42
C CYS A 160 9.33 -2.65 -12.43
N THR A 161 10.60 -3.00 -12.46
CA THR A 161 11.64 -2.57 -11.52
C THR A 161 12.73 -1.79 -12.23
N VAL A 162 13.05 -0.65 -11.67
CA VAL A 162 14.25 0.14 -12.02
C VAL A 162 15.26 -0.08 -10.91
N GLU A 163 16.41 -0.63 -11.27
CA GLU A 163 17.52 -0.85 -10.35
C GLU A 163 18.68 0.08 -10.71
N VAL A 164 19.19 0.80 -9.73
CA VAL A 164 20.34 1.71 -9.86
C VAL A 164 21.44 1.24 -8.91
N LYS A 165 22.56 0.86 -9.50
CA LYS A 165 23.72 0.38 -8.72
C LYS A 165 24.15 1.43 -7.68
N ASN A 166 24.32 1.01 -6.44
CA ASN A 166 24.62 1.85 -5.27
C ASN A 166 23.56 2.94 -4.99
N GLY A 167 22.39 2.87 -5.61
CA GLY A 167 21.31 3.84 -5.42
C GLY A 167 20.09 3.18 -4.80
N GLY A 168 19.69 2.04 -5.36
CA GLY A 168 18.52 1.34 -4.84
C GLY A 168 17.59 0.81 -5.93
N ILE A 169 16.36 0.51 -5.53
CA ILE A 169 15.38 -0.17 -6.36
C ILE A 169 14.04 0.57 -6.27
N LEU A 170 13.40 0.77 -7.42
CA LEU A 170 12.00 1.18 -7.53
C LEU A 170 11.22 0.08 -8.20
N SER A 171 10.27 -0.52 -7.51
CA SER A 171 9.29 -1.45 -8.06
C SER A 171 7.92 -0.77 -8.16
N THR A 172 7.21 -0.98 -9.26
CA THR A 172 5.93 -0.28 -9.50
C THR A 172 4.87 -1.24 -10.01
N VAL A 173 3.67 -1.17 -9.44
CA VAL A 173 2.48 -1.86 -9.93
C VAL A 173 1.43 -0.85 -10.41
N THR A 174 0.95 -1.04 -11.64
CA THR A 174 -0.07 -0.21 -12.29
C THR A 174 -1.11 -1.09 -12.96
N CYS A 175 -2.15 -0.51 -13.52
CA CYS A 175 -3.15 -1.27 -14.26
C CYS A 175 -2.60 -1.98 -15.53
N ARG A 176 -1.35 -1.74 -15.92
CA ARG A 176 -0.69 -2.44 -17.03
C ARG A 176 -0.27 -3.86 -16.65
N ASN A 177 0.16 -4.03 -15.40
CA ASN A 177 0.65 -5.31 -14.87
C ASN A 177 -0.32 -5.97 -13.87
N LEU A 178 -1.24 -5.20 -13.28
CA LEU A 178 -2.35 -5.72 -12.49
C LEU A 178 -3.65 -5.02 -12.93
N PRO A 179 -4.39 -5.60 -13.91
CA PRO A 179 -5.55 -4.95 -14.53
C PRO A 179 -6.65 -4.51 -13.55
N LEU A 180 -6.79 -5.20 -12.42
CA LEU A 180 -7.76 -4.88 -11.37
C LEU A 180 -7.60 -3.44 -10.84
N LEU A 181 -6.37 -2.92 -10.82
CA LEU A 181 -6.06 -1.55 -10.40
C LEU A 181 -6.78 -0.49 -11.24
N ARG A 182 -7.20 -0.81 -12.48
CA ARG A 182 -7.99 0.10 -13.30
C ARG A 182 -9.35 0.40 -12.69
N TYR A 183 -9.97 -0.59 -12.06
CA TYR A 183 -11.30 -0.45 -11.46
C TYR A 183 -11.26 0.33 -10.15
N ILE A 184 -10.18 0.18 -9.39
CA ILE A 184 -10.00 0.92 -8.14
C ILE A 184 -9.33 2.27 -8.34
N GLY A 185 -8.74 2.55 -9.53
CA GLY A 185 -8.11 3.83 -9.85
C GLY A 185 -6.83 4.11 -9.05
N LEU A 186 -6.20 3.10 -8.49
CA LEU A 186 -4.97 3.20 -7.71
C LEU A 186 -3.80 2.53 -8.41
N SER A 187 -2.59 2.90 -8.04
CA SER A 187 -1.34 2.19 -8.29
C SER A 187 -0.48 2.22 -7.04
N ALA A 188 0.57 1.41 -7.02
CA ALA A 188 1.49 1.40 -5.90
C ALA A 188 2.95 1.31 -6.37
N ASN A 189 3.84 1.77 -5.52
CA ASN A 189 5.27 1.54 -5.68
C ASN A 189 5.93 1.20 -4.34
N ARG A 190 7.07 0.53 -4.45
CA ARG A 190 8.01 0.34 -3.35
C ARG A 190 9.35 0.88 -3.78
N VAL A 191 9.94 1.66 -2.91
CA VAL A 191 11.26 2.27 -3.08
C VAL A 191 12.17 1.73 -1.98
N VAL A 192 13.31 1.21 -2.40
CA VAL A 192 14.41 0.79 -1.52
C VAL A 192 15.62 1.61 -1.88
N LEU A 193 16.09 2.46 -0.97
CA LEU A 193 17.24 3.32 -1.16
C LEU A 193 18.42 2.82 -0.32
N GLU A 194 19.58 2.75 -0.94
CA GLU A 194 20.84 2.57 -0.21
C GLU A 194 21.21 3.86 0.53
N GLY A 195 22.12 3.75 1.52
CA GLY A 195 22.51 4.90 2.33
C GLY A 195 23.03 6.08 1.53
N GLY A 196 22.48 7.26 1.77
CA GLY A 196 22.82 8.51 1.06
C GLY A 196 22.27 8.60 -0.37
N ALA A 197 21.50 7.62 -0.84
CA ALA A 197 20.86 7.69 -2.15
C ALA A 197 19.62 8.58 -2.13
N LEU A 198 19.26 9.12 -3.30
CA LEU A 198 18.13 10.03 -3.50
C LEU A 198 17.09 9.41 -4.42
N PHE A 199 15.83 9.58 -4.07
CA PHE A 199 14.69 9.33 -4.94
C PHE A 199 14.07 10.64 -5.38
N GLY A 200 14.04 10.92 -6.69
CA GLY A 200 13.59 12.19 -7.24
C GLY A 200 14.74 13.12 -7.60
N PRO A 201 14.53 14.44 -7.79
CA PRO A 201 13.22 15.10 -7.70
C PRO A 201 12.25 14.72 -8.83
N ILE A 202 11.05 14.37 -8.44
CA ILE A 202 9.95 14.00 -9.36
C ILE A 202 8.64 14.66 -8.94
N PHE A 203 7.69 14.71 -9.84
CA PHE A 203 6.28 15.02 -9.52
C PHE A 203 5.34 14.14 -10.35
N THR A 204 4.12 13.99 -9.90
CA THR A 204 3.07 13.31 -10.66
C THR A 204 2.50 14.26 -11.71
N ALA A 205 2.43 13.82 -12.97
CA ALA A 205 1.96 14.63 -14.09
C ALA A 205 0.43 14.62 -14.27
N ASP A 206 -0.26 13.87 -13.45
CA ASP A 206 -1.71 13.76 -13.39
C ASP A 206 -2.27 14.39 -12.10
N LEU A 207 -3.57 14.27 -11.88
CA LEU A 207 -4.23 14.79 -10.67
C LEU A 207 -4.02 13.92 -9.42
N SER A 208 -3.17 12.91 -9.51
CA SER A 208 -2.96 11.98 -8.42
C SER A 208 -2.21 12.58 -7.25
N VAL A 209 -2.48 12.04 -6.09
CA VAL A 209 -1.73 12.24 -4.86
C VAL A 209 -0.98 10.96 -4.50
N GLN A 210 0.08 11.08 -3.73
CA GLN A 210 0.85 9.95 -3.25
C GLN A 210 0.87 9.94 -1.73
N LEU A 211 0.48 8.81 -1.13
CA LEU A 211 0.62 8.54 0.29
C LEU A 211 1.70 7.48 0.47
N SER A 212 2.72 7.80 1.24
CA SER A 212 3.90 6.95 1.44
C SER A 212 4.06 6.58 2.91
N TYR A 213 4.31 5.31 3.17
CA TYR A 213 4.59 4.75 4.49
C TYR A 213 6.01 4.22 4.54
N VAL A 214 6.78 4.65 5.54
CA VAL A 214 8.16 4.19 5.74
C VAL A 214 8.14 2.82 6.40
N THR A 215 8.59 1.80 5.66
CA THR A 215 8.60 0.40 6.12
C THR A 215 9.88 0.04 6.84
N LYS A 216 10.99 0.77 6.56
CA LYS A 216 12.27 0.51 7.20
C LYS A 216 13.23 1.68 7.05
N GLY A 217 14.06 1.90 8.06
CA GLY A 217 15.13 2.89 8.03
C GLY A 217 14.66 4.30 8.27
N SER A 218 15.43 5.27 7.79
CA SER A 218 15.14 6.69 7.95
C SER A 218 15.72 7.53 6.82
N GLY A 219 15.21 8.74 6.67
CA GLY A 219 15.66 9.64 5.63
C GLY A 219 15.06 11.03 5.77
N HIS A 220 15.34 11.86 4.78
CA HIS A 220 14.86 13.24 4.70
C HIS A 220 13.94 13.43 3.52
N VAL A 221 12.80 14.04 3.73
CA VAL A 221 11.80 14.33 2.70
C VAL A 221 11.66 15.82 2.51
N GLN A 222 11.81 16.27 1.27
CA GLN A 222 11.51 17.63 0.87
C GLN A 222 10.39 17.66 -0.16
N ILE A 223 9.36 18.48 0.07
CA ILE A 223 8.25 18.71 -0.86
C ILE A 223 8.14 20.20 -1.16
N MET A 224 8.10 20.52 -2.44
CA MET A 224 8.00 21.87 -2.92
C MET A 224 6.58 22.16 -3.43
N GLY A 225 5.97 23.22 -2.91
CA GLY A 225 4.67 23.71 -3.33
C GLY A 225 4.75 24.84 -4.38
N PRO A 226 3.62 25.48 -4.64
CA PRO A 226 3.54 26.60 -5.57
C PRO A 226 4.48 27.75 -5.18
N LEU A 227 4.94 28.50 -6.19
CA LEU A 227 5.85 29.65 -6.02
C LEU A 227 7.21 29.27 -5.38
N CYS A 228 7.69 28.06 -5.63
CA CYS A 228 8.96 27.54 -5.10
C CYS A 228 9.05 27.56 -3.57
N LYS A 229 7.91 27.48 -2.90
CA LYS A 229 7.87 27.43 -1.44
C LYS A 229 8.01 25.98 -0.97
N VAL A 230 9.00 25.71 -0.13
CA VAL A 230 9.09 24.43 0.57
C VAL A 230 7.91 24.30 1.52
N VAL A 231 7.11 23.25 1.35
CA VAL A 231 5.90 22.99 2.16
C VAL A 231 6.13 21.87 3.19
N LEU A 232 7.08 21.01 2.93
CA LEU A 232 7.57 20.01 3.86
C LEU A 232 9.10 19.90 3.73
N ASP A 233 9.78 19.90 4.85
CA ASP A 233 11.22 19.69 4.97
C ASP A 233 11.44 19.00 6.33
N THR A 234 11.50 17.66 6.31
CA THR A 234 11.49 16.90 7.57
C THR A 234 12.18 15.56 7.43
N LYS A 235 12.66 15.07 8.57
CA LYS A 235 13.10 13.69 8.70
C LYS A 235 11.89 12.76 8.81
N VAL A 236 11.99 11.57 8.23
CA VAL A 236 11.02 10.48 8.35
C VAL A 236 11.72 9.20 8.80
N GLU A 237 11.02 8.41 9.61
CA GLU A 237 11.51 7.17 10.19
C GLU A 237 10.50 6.03 10.01
N GLU A 238 10.94 4.80 10.24
CA GLU A 238 10.08 3.61 10.19
C GLU A 238 8.78 3.80 10.98
N GLY A 239 7.64 3.49 10.36
CA GLY A 239 6.32 3.67 10.94
C GLY A 239 5.66 5.01 10.63
N GLU A 240 6.35 5.94 10.02
CA GLU A 240 5.80 7.26 9.67
C GLU A 240 5.23 7.32 8.26
N LEU A 241 4.32 8.29 8.06
CA LEU A 241 3.66 8.57 6.79
C LEU A 241 4.03 9.96 6.30
N PHE A 242 4.20 10.09 4.98
CA PHE A 242 4.23 11.39 4.32
C PHE A 242 3.30 11.41 3.10
N PHE A 243 2.78 12.58 2.80
CA PHE A 243 1.80 12.81 1.76
C PHE A 243 2.35 13.81 0.74
N VAL A 244 2.29 13.43 -0.55
CA VAL A 244 2.70 14.30 -1.65
C VAL A 244 1.45 14.75 -2.41
N PRO A 245 1.11 16.05 -2.37
CA PRO A 245 0.00 16.60 -3.13
C PRO A 245 0.22 16.48 -4.65
N LYS A 246 -0.87 16.54 -5.40
CA LYS A 246 -0.83 16.57 -6.86
C LYS A 246 0.05 17.71 -7.37
N PHE A 247 0.88 17.43 -8.38
CA PHE A 247 1.82 18.37 -9.01
C PHE A 247 2.94 18.92 -8.13
N PHE A 248 3.06 18.49 -6.88
CA PHE A 248 4.14 18.94 -6.03
C PHE A 248 5.40 18.12 -6.29
N PRO A 249 6.51 18.78 -6.67
CA PRO A 249 7.80 18.12 -6.73
C PRO A 249 8.27 17.69 -5.34
N PHE A 250 8.86 16.51 -5.27
CA PHE A 250 9.44 16.01 -4.02
C PHE A 250 10.72 15.21 -4.27
N VAL A 251 11.50 15.13 -3.22
CA VAL A 251 12.72 14.32 -3.15
C VAL A 251 12.77 13.64 -1.80
N VAL A 252 13.32 12.44 -1.79
CA VAL A 252 13.60 11.66 -0.58
C VAL A 252 15.06 11.27 -0.59
N GLU A 253 15.78 11.59 0.48
CA GLU A 253 17.17 11.21 0.70
C GLU A 253 17.24 10.19 1.83
N ALA A 254 17.90 9.05 1.59
CA ALA A 254 18.10 8.05 2.65
C ALA A 254 19.24 8.44 3.59
N ASP A 255 19.06 8.23 4.89
CA ASP A 255 20.18 8.26 5.85
C ASP A 255 21.20 7.15 5.55
N GLU A 256 22.35 7.14 6.22
CA GLU A 256 23.42 6.15 6.02
C GLU A 256 22.95 4.70 6.12
N GLY A 257 21.91 4.42 6.91
CA GLY A 257 21.31 3.09 7.08
C GLY A 257 20.39 2.64 5.94
N GLY A 258 20.12 3.50 4.97
CA GLY A 258 19.13 3.27 3.92
C GLY A 258 17.69 3.58 4.36
N LEU A 259 16.80 3.56 3.38
CA LEU A 259 15.38 3.85 3.57
C LEU A 259 14.53 2.98 2.65
N GLU A 260 13.47 2.38 3.20
CA GLU A 260 12.44 1.70 2.41
C GLU A 260 11.08 2.34 2.68
N PHE A 261 10.30 2.57 1.63
CA PHE A 261 8.93 3.02 1.77
C PHE A 261 8.03 2.45 0.69
N PHE A 262 6.78 2.23 1.07
CA PHE A 262 5.70 1.80 0.19
C PHE A 262 4.74 2.96 -0.02
N SER A 263 4.27 3.14 -1.26
CA SER A 263 3.35 4.22 -1.58
C SER A 263 2.14 3.74 -2.36
N VAL A 264 1.01 4.36 -2.09
CA VAL A 264 -0.20 4.28 -2.90
C VAL A 264 -0.42 5.62 -3.60
N ILE A 265 -0.73 5.56 -4.89
CA ILE A 265 -0.97 6.71 -5.74
C ILE A 265 -2.41 6.64 -6.26
N THR A 266 -3.15 7.74 -6.19
CA THR A 266 -4.56 7.84 -6.62
C THR A 266 -4.70 7.94 -8.14
N SER A 267 -3.95 7.10 -8.84
CA SER A 267 -4.00 6.93 -10.30
C SER A 267 -3.66 5.48 -10.64
N SER A 268 -4.41 4.86 -11.52
CA SER A 268 -4.11 3.48 -11.96
C SER A 268 -2.90 3.37 -12.88
N LYS A 269 -2.34 4.48 -13.36
CA LYS A 269 -1.24 4.50 -14.34
C LYS A 269 0.07 5.07 -13.81
N TRP A 270 0.02 5.87 -12.78
CA TRP A 270 1.16 6.62 -12.24
C TRP A 270 2.08 7.21 -13.30
N GLU A 271 1.74 8.39 -13.76
CA GLU A 271 2.55 9.15 -14.71
C GLU A 271 3.43 10.14 -13.94
N LYS A 272 4.72 9.81 -13.83
CA LYS A 272 5.71 10.65 -13.18
C LYS A 272 6.56 11.40 -14.19
N VAL A 273 6.99 12.61 -13.82
CA VAL A 273 7.98 13.40 -14.54
C VAL A 273 9.21 13.56 -13.68
N ASN A 274 10.35 13.13 -14.22
CA ASN A 274 11.65 13.42 -13.64
C ASN A 274 12.11 14.81 -14.13
N LEU A 275 12.34 15.72 -13.19
CA LEU A 275 12.74 17.09 -13.51
C LEU A 275 14.13 17.19 -14.19
N GLY A 276 14.97 16.17 -14.03
CA GLY A 276 16.30 16.12 -14.63
C GLY A 276 16.38 15.54 -16.04
N SER A 277 15.34 14.88 -16.55
CA SER A 277 15.44 14.04 -17.75
C SER A 277 15.04 14.70 -19.07
N ASN A 278 14.43 15.90 -19.04
CA ASN A 278 13.86 16.55 -20.23
C ASN A 278 14.72 17.69 -20.80
N ILE A 279 15.12 17.53 -22.06
CA ILE A 279 15.91 18.53 -22.84
C ILE A 279 15.24 19.90 -22.92
N SER A 280 13.91 19.97 -22.92
CA SER A 280 13.16 21.24 -22.93
C SER A 280 13.35 22.08 -21.66
N VAL A 281 13.77 21.46 -20.57
CA VAL A 281 14.11 22.16 -19.32
C VAL A 281 15.33 23.07 -19.50
N GLU A 282 16.28 22.71 -20.36
CA GLU A 282 17.50 23.49 -20.60
C GLU A 282 17.20 24.89 -21.15
N ALA A 283 16.33 24.96 -22.16
CA ALA A 283 15.95 26.23 -22.75
C ALA A 283 15.19 27.11 -21.75
N SER A 284 14.36 26.50 -20.90
CA SER A 284 13.60 27.23 -19.87
C SER A 284 14.47 27.66 -18.69
N LEU A 285 15.57 26.96 -18.40
CA LEU A 285 16.51 27.31 -17.34
C LEU A 285 17.52 28.39 -17.79
N ASN A 286 17.54 28.75 -19.10
CA ASN A 286 18.48 29.72 -19.67
C ASN A 286 19.94 29.44 -19.30
N MET A 287 20.31 28.16 -19.33
CA MET A 287 21.65 27.71 -18.98
C MET A 287 22.66 28.00 -20.11
N THR A 288 23.90 28.26 -19.73
CA THR A 288 24.99 28.30 -20.71
C THR A 288 25.25 26.91 -21.30
N SER A 289 25.84 26.84 -22.51
CA SER A 289 26.14 25.57 -23.17
C SER A 289 27.01 24.65 -22.30
N ASP A 290 28.04 25.20 -21.64
CA ASP A 290 28.96 24.44 -20.79
C ASP A 290 28.25 23.87 -19.56
N LEU A 291 27.34 24.66 -18.94
CA LEU A 291 26.53 24.22 -17.80
C LEU A 291 25.52 23.16 -18.25
N THR A 292 24.93 23.33 -19.43
CA THR A 292 24.02 22.38 -20.03
C THR A 292 24.64 21.02 -20.28
N GLU A 293 25.88 21.02 -20.88
CA GLU A 293 26.60 19.77 -21.08
C GLU A 293 27.01 19.10 -19.76
N SER A 294 27.48 19.88 -18.80
CA SER A 294 27.79 19.37 -17.46
C SER A 294 26.56 18.76 -16.78
N PHE A 295 25.40 19.43 -16.90
CA PHE A 295 24.14 18.93 -16.36
C PHE A 295 23.73 17.62 -17.04
N LYS A 296 23.71 17.57 -18.38
CA LYS A 296 23.38 16.37 -19.15
C LYS A 296 24.27 15.18 -18.86
N SER A 297 25.57 15.41 -18.70
CA SER A 297 26.53 14.34 -18.44
C SER A 297 26.36 13.68 -17.06
N LYS A 298 25.72 14.38 -16.12
CA LYS A 298 25.56 13.94 -14.73
C LYS A 298 24.19 13.31 -14.45
N ILE A 299 23.20 13.58 -15.29
CA ILE A 299 21.85 13.05 -15.12
C ILE A 299 21.70 11.82 -16.02
N ALA A 300 21.51 10.67 -15.40
CA ALA A 300 21.13 9.48 -16.14
C ALA A 300 19.71 9.70 -16.73
N LYS A 301 19.56 9.52 -18.04
CA LYS A 301 18.23 9.53 -18.69
C LYS A 301 17.36 8.49 -17.99
N ASP A 302 16.20 8.91 -17.52
CA ASP A 302 15.19 8.08 -16.86
C ASP A 302 15.48 7.62 -15.42
N ALA A 303 16.62 7.96 -14.83
CA ALA A 303 16.91 7.58 -13.45
C ALA A 303 16.11 8.44 -12.47
N VAL A 304 15.17 7.83 -11.78
CA VAL A 304 14.44 8.45 -10.65
C VAL A 304 15.18 8.27 -9.31
N ILE A 305 16.22 7.44 -9.31
CA ILE A 305 17.10 7.18 -8.17
C ILE A 305 18.50 7.67 -8.54
N ALA A 306 19.09 8.47 -7.68
CA ALA A 306 20.49 8.88 -7.78
C ALA A 306 21.31 8.21 -6.66
N PRO A 307 22.43 7.55 -6.98
CA PRO A 307 23.33 7.02 -5.96
C PRO A 307 23.96 8.17 -5.16
N PRO A 308 24.50 7.88 -3.95
CA PRO A 308 25.14 8.89 -3.12
C PRO A 308 26.21 9.64 -3.89
N SER A 309 26.19 10.97 -3.77
CA SER A 309 27.18 11.82 -4.42
C SER A 309 28.53 11.61 -3.76
N THR A 310 29.57 11.42 -4.58
CA THR A 310 30.99 11.47 -4.13
C THR A 310 31.47 12.90 -3.95
N ILE A 311 30.65 13.89 -4.21
CA ILE A 311 30.97 15.32 -4.03
C ILE A 311 30.84 15.64 -2.54
N LYS A 312 31.97 15.86 -1.90
CA LYS A 312 32.08 16.44 -0.56
C LYS A 312 31.96 17.95 -0.63
#